data_c7af22417332e6e36b9f687ca4180c8f
#
_entry.id   c7af22417332e6e36b9f687ca4180c8f
#
_cell.length_a   1.000
_cell.length_b   1.000
_cell.length_c   1.000
_cell.angle_alpha   90.00
_cell.angle_beta   90.00
_cell.angle_gamma   90.00
#
_symmetry.space_group_name_H-M   'P 1'
#
loop_
_entity.id
_entity.type
_entity.pdbx_description
1 polymer ?
#
loop_
_entity_poly.entity_id
_entity_poly.type
_entity_poly.pdbx_seq_one_letter_code
_entity_poly.pdbx_strand_id
1 'polypeptide(L)'
;MTSRMVIGEEKGRGVTEKVRRNFGMPKPEGYRKALRLMEMAERFRMPVLTLIDTPGAYPGIDSEERGISESIARNLAVMSRLKTPIVATVIGEGSSGGAIAIGVGDWLNMLQYSTYFVISPEGCANIIWKTAEKAPLAAEAMGVTSSVLQELGIVDETIPEPLGGSHRDVDTMAATLRERLVEQVDRLRGEPLDSLLEKRFDRLMSYGNA
;
A
#
# COMPACT_ATOMS: atom_id res chain seq x y z
N MET A 1 -2.94 24.37 9.99
CA MET A 1 -2.98 22.94 9.62
C MET A 1 -3.16 22.82 8.12
N THR A 2 -2.30 22.10 7.42
CA THR A 2 -2.44 21.91 5.97
C THR A 2 -3.35 20.71 5.70
N SER A 3 -4.31 20.86 4.81
CA SER A 3 -5.19 19.77 4.37
C SER A 3 -4.38 18.64 3.69
N ARG A 4 -4.77 17.40 3.91
CA ARG A 4 -4.17 16.21 3.33
C ARG A 4 -5.28 15.34 2.74
N MET A 5 -4.98 14.61 1.67
CA MET A 5 -5.89 13.61 1.10
C MET A 5 -5.54 12.26 1.71
N VAL A 6 -6.49 11.62 2.37
CA VAL A 6 -6.32 10.27 2.94
C VAL A 6 -7.16 9.29 2.15
N ILE A 7 -6.54 8.23 1.67
CA ILE A 7 -7.15 7.15 0.89
C ILE A 7 -6.79 5.84 1.59
N GLY A 8 -7.76 5.01 1.89
CA GLY A 8 -7.50 3.74 2.55
C GLY A 8 -8.49 2.66 2.14
N GLU A 9 -8.04 1.43 2.28
CA GLU A 9 -8.87 0.24 2.15
C GLU A 9 -9.48 -0.10 3.50
N GLU A 10 -10.62 -0.77 3.48
CA GLU A 10 -11.30 -1.15 4.70
C GLU A 10 -11.85 -2.58 4.63
N LYS A 11 -11.37 -3.44 5.52
CA LYS A 11 -11.84 -4.83 5.64
C LYS A 11 -13.15 -4.98 6.40
N GLY A 12 -13.48 -4.02 7.27
CA GLY A 12 -14.61 -4.11 8.19
C GLY A 12 -14.33 -4.99 9.42
N ARG A 13 -15.21 -4.88 10.42
CA ARG A 13 -15.15 -5.64 11.66
C ARG A 13 -16.28 -6.67 11.70
N GLY A 14 -15.93 -7.91 12.09
CA GLY A 14 -16.89 -9.01 12.09
C GLY A 14 -17.29 -9.50 10.69
N VAL A 15 -17.99 -10.62 10.63
CA VAL A 15 -18.26 -11.32 9.36
C VAL A 15 -19.16 -10.51 8.43
N THR A 16 -20.23 -9.91 8.96
CA THR A 16 -21.20 -9.16 8.15
C THR A 16 -20.57 -7.95 7.45
N GLU A 17 -19.76 -7.17 8.16
CA GLU A 17 -19.07 -6.03 7.55
C GLU A 17 -18.00 -6.48 6.57
N LYS A 18 -17.23 -7.53 6.88
CA LYS A 18 -16.23 -8.08 5.97
C LYS A 18 -16.86 -8.50 4.63
N VAL A 19 -18.00 -9.20 4.67
CA VAL A 19 -18.73 -9.57 3.45
C VAL A 19 -19.18 -8.32 2.69
N ARG A 20 -19.79 -7.34 3.38
CA ARG A 20 -20.23 -6.08 2.77
C ARG A 20 -19.10 -5.31 2.09
N ARG A 21 -17.89 -5.40 2.61
CA ARG A 21 -16.69 -4.70 2.11
C ARG A 21 -15.80 -5.58 1.24
N ASN A 22 -16.31 -6.71 0.74
CA ASN A 22 -15.56 -7.69 -0.04
C ASN A 22 -14.22 -8.09 0.63
N PHE A 23 -14.19 -8.22 1.96
CA PHE A 23 -13.00 -8.53 2.75
C PHE A 23 -11.82 -7.55 2.55
N GLY A 24 -12.10 -6.31 2.21
CA GLY A 24 -11.09 -5.30 1.89
C GLY A 24 -10.54 -5.37 0.48
N MET A 25 -11.18 -6.16 -0.40
CA MET A 25 -10.81 -6.23 -1.82
C MET A 25 -11.57 -5.17 -2.63
N PRO A 26 -10.90 -4.12 -3.12
CA PRO A 26 -11.59 -3.10 -3.92
C PRO A 26 -12.01 -3.63 -5.28
N LYS A 27 -13.18 -3.18 -5.73
CA LYS A 27 -13.65 -3.31 -7.11
C LYS A 27 -13.10 -2.16 -7.98
N PRO A 28 -13.23 -2.21 -9.32
CA PRO A 28 -12.72 -1.16 -10.22
C PRO A 28 -13.13 0.25 -9.82
N GLU A 29 -14.35 0.41 -9.31
CA GLU A 29 -14.90 1.69 -8.88
C GLU A 29 -14.14 2.28 -7.67
N GLY A 30 -13.60 1.42 -6.79
CA GLY A 30 -12.77 1.84 -5.66
C GLY A 30 -11.46 2.48 -6.15
N TYR A 31 -10.78 1.87 -7.10
CA TYR A 31 -9.56 2.41 -7.70
C TYR A 31 -9.81 3.68 -8.50
N ARG A 32 -10.91 3.76 -9.27
CA ARG A 32 -11.31 4.99 -9.96
C ARG A 32 -11.65 6.11 -8.99
N LYS A 33 -12.26 5.79 -7.85
CA LYS A 33 -12.48 6.77 -6.77
C LYS A 33 -11.17 7.27 -6.20
N ALA A 34 -10.22 6.37 -5.93
CA ALA A 34 -8.88 6.74 -5.46
C ALA A 34 -8.17 7.64 -6.46
N LEU A 35 -8.19 7.29 -7.75
CA LEU A 35 -7.63 8.11 -8.83
C LEU A 35 -8.17 9.53 -8.82
N ARG A 36 -9.50 9.68 -8.82
CA ARG A 36 -10.15 10.99 -8.77
C ARG A 36 -9.73 11.82 -7.58
N LEU A 37 -9.54 11.18 -6.42
CA LEU A 37 -9.07 11.86 -5.20
C LEU A 37 -7.60 12.26 -5.30
N MET A 38 -6.75 11.45 -5.91
CA MET A 38 -5.34 11.78 -6.16
C MET A 38 -5.20 12.97 -7.10
N GLU A 39 -5.94 12.99 -8.22
CA GLU A 39 -5.98 14.12 -9.15
C GLU A 39 -6.52 15.40 -8.48
N MET A 40 -7.50 15.26 -7.60
CA MET A 40 -7.99 16.37 -6.77
C MET A 40 -6.91 16.86 -5.81
N ALA A 41 -6.17 15.95 -5.16
CA ALA A 41 -5.08 16.30 -4.26
C ALA A 41 -3.99 17.09 -4.99
N GLU A 42 -3.59 16.66 -6.17
CA GLU A 42 -2.64 17.41 -7.02
C GLU A 42 -3.15 18.83 -7.32
N ARG A 43 -4.40 18.96 -7.78
CA ARG A 43 -5.00 20.25 -8.12
C ARG A 43 -5.00 21.24 -6.95
N PHE A 44 -5.23 20.73 -5.74
CA PHE A 44 -5.27 21.55 -4.53
C PHE A 44 -3.95 21.54 -3.74
N ARG A 45 -2.89 20.94 -4.29
CA ARG A 45 -1.56 20.82 -3.67
C ARG A 45 -1.61 20.19 -2.27
N MET A 46 -2.49 19.20 -2.12
CA MET A 46 -2.60 18.42 -0.89
C MET A 46 -1.73 17.17 -0.98
N PRO A 47 -0.87 16.88 0.01
CA PRO A 47 -0.20 15.60 0.11
C PRO A 47 -1.20 14.45 0.18
N VAL A 48 -0.84 13.33 -0.42
CA VAL A 48 -1.63 12.09 -0.42
C VAL A 48 -1.04 11.13 0.62
N LEU A 49 -1.91 10.61 1.48
CA LEU A 49 -1.60 9.52 2.41
C LEU A 49 -2.43 8.32 2.00
N THR A 50 -1.79 7.18 1.76
CA THR A 50 -2.50 5.94 1.49
C THR A 50 -2.31 4.95 2.62
N LEU A 51 -3.39 4.28 3.02
CA LEU A 51 -3.40 3.24 4.05
C LEU A 51 -3.82 1.93 3.40
N ILE A 52 -2.89 0.98 3.33
CA ILE A 52 -3.03 -0.27 2.60
C ILE A 52 -3.37 -1.39 3.58
N ASP A 53 -4.54 -2.00 3.40
CA ASP A 53 -4.96 -3.20 4.12
C ASP A 53 -5.91 -4.04 3.26
N THR A 54 -5.34 -4.79 2.32
CA THR A 54 -6.08 -5.61 1.35
C THR A 54 -5.40 -6.94 1.06
N PRO A 55 -6.15 -8.04 0.94
CA PRO A 55 -5.64 -9.30 0.40
C PRO A 55 -5.47 -9.27 -1.14
N GLY A 56 -5.86 -8.18 -1.81
CA GLY A 56 -5.76 -8.01 -3.25
C GLY A 56 -6.95 -7.29 -3.87
N ALA A 57 -6.93 -7.14 -5.18
CA ALA A 57 -8.10 -6.66 -5.92
C ALA A 57 -9.20 -7.73 -5.98
N TYR A 58 -10.47 -7.32 -6.03
CA TYR A 58 -11.59 -8.27 -6.11
C TYR A 58 -11.57 -9.07 -7.43
N PRO A 59 -11.44 -10.41 -7.36
CA PRO A 59 -11.20 -11.25 -8.54
C PRO A 59 -12.49 -11.73 -9.24
N GLY A 60 -13.62 -11.06 -9.05
CA GLY A 60 -14.90 -11.46 -9.64
C GLY A 60 -14.99 -11.14 -11.13
N ILE A 61 -15.75 -11.93 -11.88
CA ILE A 61 -16.02 -11.72 -13.31
C ILE A 61 -16.55 -10.29 -13.55
N ASP A 62 -17.42 -9.81 -12.69
CA ASP A 62 -17.96 -8.46 -12.72
C ASP A 62 -16.86 -7.37 -12.60
N SER A 63 -15.74 -7.65 -11.95
CA SER A 63 -14.57 -6.76 -11.90
C SER A 63 -13.78 -6.78 -13.20
N GLU A 64 -13.60 -7.94 -13.80
CA GLU A 64 -12.94 -8.06 -15.11
C GLU A 64 -13.74 -7.31 -16.19
N GLU A 65 -15.04 -7.53 -16.27
CA GLU A 65 -15.94 -6.85 -17.21
C GLU A 65 -15.90 -5.32 -17.07
N ARG A 66 -15.68 -4.82 -15.87
CA ARG A 66 -15.59 -3.38 -15.58
C ARG A 66 -14.16 -2.83 -15.55
N GLY A 67 -13.18 -3.64 -15.97
CA GLY A 67 -11.80 -3.22 -16.20
C GLY A 67 -11.00 -3.03 -14.92
N ILE A 68 -10.89 -4.07 -14.08
CA ILE A 68 -10.08 -4.05 -12.86
C ILE A 68 -8.61 -3.77 -13.18
N SER A 69 -8.05 -4.45 -14.20
CA SER A 69 -6.65 -4.31 -14.58
C SER A 69 -6.33 -2.90 -15.08
N GLU A 70 -7.22 -2.31 -15.89
CA GLU A 70 -7.09 -0.92 -16.35
C GLU A 70 -7.11 0.06 -15.20
N SER A 71 -8.04 -0.10 -14.26
CA SER A 71 -8.18 0.81 -13.13
C SER A 71 -6.96 0.79 -12.20
N ILE A 72 -6.34 -0.38 -12.00
CA ILE A 72 -5.08 -0.53 -11.26
C ILE A 72 -3.92 0.12 -12.03
N ALA A 73 -3.74 -0.25 -13.30
CA ALA A 73 -2.65 0.24 -14.13
C ALA A 73 -2.68 1.78 -14.25
N ARG A 74 -3.87 2.36 -14.38
CA ARG A 74 -4.04 3.80 -14.46
C ARG A 74 -3.65 4.50 -13.17
N ASN A 75 -3.97 3.93 -12.00
CA ASN A 75 -3.51 4.45 -10.72
C ASN A 75 -1.98 4.46 -10.64
N LEU A 76 -1.32 3.36 -11.00
CA LEU A 76 0.15 3.30 -11.03
C LEU A 76 0.73 4.40 -11.92
N ALA A 77 0.22 4.55 -13.15
CA ALA A 77 0.68 5.54 -14.10
C ALA A 77 0.46 6.99 -13.63
N VAL A 78 -0.61 7.26 -12.90
CA VAL A 78 -0.87 8.59 -12.34
C VAL A 78 -0.01 8.85 -11.12
N MET A 79 0.06 7.91 -10.18
CA MET A 79 0.85 8.06 -8.96
C MET A 79 2.33 8.28 -9.24
N SER A 80 2.90 7.59 -10.25
CA SER A 80 4.31 7.73 -10.62
C SER A 80 4.69 9.17 -11.01
N ARG A 81 3.75 9.97 -11.49
CA ARG A 81 3.96 11.35 -11.97
C ARG A 81 3.14 12.42 -11.22
N LEU A 82 2.42 12.04 -10.17
CA LEU A 82 1.55 12.95 -9.42
C LEU A 82 2.37 14.07 -8.76
N LYS A 83 2.01 15.31 -9.05
CA LYS A 83 2.76 16.51 -8.64
C LYS A 83 2.44 16.96 -7.21
N THR A 84 2.46 16.01 -6.29
CA THR A 84 2.31 16.25 -4.85
C THR A 84 2.95 15.10 -4.06
N PRO A 85 3.42 15.31 -2.83
CA PRO A 85 3.96 14.25 -2.01
C PRO A 85 2.97 13.11 -1.77
N ILE A 86 3.47 11.87 -1.83
CA ILE A 86 2.71 10.65 -1.56
C ILE A 86 3.45 9.84 -0.49
N VAL A 87 2.78 9.57 0.62
CA VAL A 87 3.26 8.63 1.65
C VAL A 87 2.30 7.45 1.71
N ALA A 88 2.80 6.28 1.38
CA ALA A 88 2.06 5.03 1.48
C ALA A 88 2.40 4.30 2.78
N THR A 89 1.42 3.63 3.38
CA THR A 89 1.63 2.85 4.61
C THR A 89 0.85 1.55 4.55
N VAL A 90 1.55 0.42 4.66
CA VAL A 90 0.93 -0.89 4.84
C VAL A 90 0.61 -1.05 6.32
N ILE A 91 -0.68 -1.08 6.66
CA ILE A 91 -1.16 -1.11 8.05
C ILE A 91 -1.62 -2.49 8.53
N GLY A 92 -1.63 -3.47 7.63
CA GLY A 92 -2.00 -4.85 7.92
C GLY A 92 -1.49 -5.76 6.82
N GLU A 93 -2.30 -6.03 5.83
CA GLU A 93 -1.96 -6.87 4.69
C GLU A 93 -1.91 -6.05 3.41
N GLY A 94 -0.78 -6.06 2.73
CA GLY A 94 -0.63 -5.47 1.41
C GLY A 94 -0.39 -6.55 0.35
N SER A 95 -1.41 -6.91 -0.42
CA SER A 95 -1.24 -7.97 -1.40
C SER A 95 -1.54 -7.55 -2.83
N SER A 96 -0.65 -8.01 -3.73
CA SER A 96 -0.85 -8.04 -5.18
C SER A 96 -1.21 -6.67 -5.79
N GLY A 97 -1.91 -6.70 -6.93
CA GLY A 97 -2.39 -5.51 -7.63
C GLY A 97 -3.27 -4.59 -6.79
N GLY A 98 -3.97 -5.15 -5.78
CA GLY A 98 -4.78 -4.37 -4.85
C GLY A 98 -3.97 -3.37 -4.05
N ALA A 99 -2.86 -3.82 -3.51
CA ALA A 99 -1.98 -2.99 -2.69
C ALA A 99 -1.18 -1.98 -3.53
N ILE A 100 -0.58 -2.41 -4.64
CA ILE A 100 0.24 -1.51 -5.48
C ILE A 100 -0.59 -0.42 -6.15
N ALA A 101 -1.89 -0.65 -6.38
CA ALA A 101 -2.78 0.35 -7.00
C ALA A 101 -2.89 1.66 -6.21
N ILE A 102 -2.52 1.66 -4.92
CA ILE A 102 -2.41 2.85 -4.07
C ILE A 102 -1.07 2.91 -3.33
N GLY A 103 -0.10 2.07 -3.71
CA GLY A 103 1.18 1.88 -3.03
C GLY A 103 2.39 2.58 -3.66
N VAL A 104 2.23 3.23 -4.81
CA VAL A 104 3.31 4.00 -5.44
C VAL A 104 3.46 5.36 -4.75
N GLY A 105 4.65 5.66 -4.23
CA GLY A 105 4.85 6.90 -3.48
C GLY A 105 6.30 7.31 -3.34
N ASP A 106 6.49 8.46 -2.68
CA ASP A 106 7.81 9.00 -2.34
C ASP A 106 8.38 8.36 -1.08
N TRP A 107 7.50 7.80 -0.26
CA TRP A 107 7.83 7.13 0.99
C TRP A 107 6.87 5.97 1.24
N LEU A 108 7.40 4.81 1.61
CA LEU A 108 6.63 3.62 1.95
C LEU A 108 6.93 3.18 3.39
N ASN A 109 5.92 3.21 4.23
CA ASN A 109 5.95 2.65 5.57
C ASN A 109 5.33 1.26 5.62
N MET A 110 5.76 0.47 6.57
CA MET A 110 5.03 -0.72 7.03
C MET A 110 4.90 -0.70 8.55
N LEU A 111 3.76 -1.12 9.07
CA LEU A 111 3.66 -1.45 10.49
C LEU A 111 4.48 -2.73 10.76
N GLN A 112 5.01 -2.84 11.97
CA GLN A 112 5.97 -3.89 12.37
C GLN A 112 5.49 -5.31 12.06
N TYR A 113 4.21 -5.59 12.26
CA TYR A 113 3.63 -6.93 12.03
C TYR A 113 2.80 -7.02 10.75
N SER A 114 2.85 -6.01 9.90
CA SER A 114 2.21 -6.04 8.60
C SER A 114 3.01 -6.91 7.61
N THR A 115 2.35 -7.30 6.53
CA THR A 115 2.95 -8.09 5.44
C THR A 115 2.70 -7.42 4.11
N TYR A 116 3.69 -7.50 3.20
CA TYR A 116 3.57 -6.94 1.86
C TYR A 116 4.13 -7.93 0.83
N PHE A 117 3.30 -8.36 -0.13
CA PHE A 117 3.65 -9.42 -1.06
C PHE A 117 2.81 -9.38 -2.34
N VAL A 118 3.30 -10.02 -3.39
CA VAL A 118 2.64 -10.06 -4.71
C VAL A 118 1.63 -11.20 -4.84
N ILE A 119 1.85 -12.32 -4.15
CA ILE A 119 1.05 -13.54 -4.22
C ILE A 119 1.13 -14.26 -2.88
N SER A 120 0.09 -15.03 -2.52
CA SER A 120 0.16 -15.83 -1.30
C SER A 120 1.27 -16.89 -1.36
N PRO A 121 1.84 -17.31 -0.21
CA PRO A 121 2.85 -18.37 -0.18
C PRO A 121 2.37 -19.67 -0.83
N GLU A 122 1.09 -20.02 -0.68
CA GLU A 122 0.47 -21.18 -1.31
C GLU A 122 0.45 -21.04 -2.84
N GLY A 123 0.09 -19.84 -3.32
CA GLY A 123 0.10 -19.50 -4.74
C GLY A 123 1.52 -19.58 -5.32
N CYS A 124 2.49 -19.00 -4.65
CA CYS A 124 3.91 -19.07 -5.01
C CYS A 124 4.40 -20.52 -5.07
N ALA A 125 4.12 -21.31 -4.03
CA ALA A 125 4.50 -22.71 -3.96
C ALA A 125 3.88 -23.54 -5.10
N ASN A 126 2.61 -23.30 -5.42
CA ASN A 126 1.94 -23.98 -6.53
C ASN A 126 2.57 -23.63 -7.89
N ILE A 127 3.00 -22.39 -8.10
CA ILE A 127 3.64 -21.99 -9.35
C ILE A 127 5.03 -22.63 -9.49
N ILE A 128 5.86 -22.53 -8.44
CA ILE A 128 7.26 -22.94 -8.50
C ILE A 128 7.42 -24.45 -8.35
N TRP A 129 6.76 -25.05 -7.36
CA TRP A 129 6.96 -26.47 -6.99
C TRP A 129 5.77 -27.36 -7.32
N LYS A 130 4.68 -26.82 -7.88
CA LYS A 130 3.46 -27.55 -8.23
C LYS A 130 2.76 -28.22 -7.03
N THR A 131 3.00 -27.72 -5.81
CA THR A 131 2.36 -28.20 -4.58
C THR A 131 2.26 -27.10 -3.54
N ALA A 132 1.10 -26.95 -2.89
CA ALA A 132 0.88 -26.01 -1.80
C ALA A 132 1.59 -26.43 -0.48
N GLU A 133 2.02 -27.68 -0.36
CA GLU A 133 2.73 -28.16 0.85
C GLU A 133 4.04 -27.41 1.12
N LYS A 134 4.62 -26.80 0.10
CA LYS A 134 5.83 -25.97 0.21
C LYS A 134 5.55 -24.48 0.53
N ALA A 135 4.32 -24.13 0.92
CA ALA A 135 3.99 -22.77 1.29
C ALA A 135 4.89 -22.19 2.41
N PRO A 136 5.31 -22.93 3.46
CA PRO A 136 6.25 -22.40 4.44
C PRO A 136 7.59 -21.99 3.84
N LEU A 137 8.14 -22.79 2.93
CA LEU A 137 9.38 -22.48 2.22
C LEU A 137 9.21 -21.26 1.29
N ALA A 138 8.06 -21.15 0.63
CA ALA A 138 7.73 -19.98 -0.18
C ALA A 138 7.64 -18.72 0.65
N ALA A 139 6.98 -18.76 1.82
CA ALA A 139 6.85 -17.61 2.72
C ALA A 139 8.21 -17.09 3.19
N GLU A 140 9.12 -18.00 3.54
CA GLU A 140 10.49 -17.65 3.94
C GLU A 140 11.25 -17.00 2.76
N ALA A 141 11.22 -17.62 1.58
CA ALA A 141 11.92 -17.11 0.39
C ALA A 141 11.37 -15.78 -0.15
N MET A 142 10.09 -15.51 0.05
CA MET A 142 9.44 -14.27 -0.42
C MET A 142 9.81 -13.04 0.41
N GLY A 143 10.23 -13.21 1.67
CA GLY A 143 10.67 -12.09 2.50
C GLY A 143 9.58 -11.03 2.73
N VAL A 144 8.37 -11.43 3.11
CA VAL A 144 7.17 -10.60 3.13
C VAL A 144 7.03 -9.66 4.34
N THR A 145 7.96 -9.74 5.30
CA THR A 145 7.90 -8.97 6.55
C THR A 145 8.51 -7.58 6.41
N SER A 146 8.10 -6.66 7.27
CA SER A 146 8.55 -5.27 7.25
C SER A 146 10.08 -5.15 7.38
N SER A 147 10.72 -5.95 8.24
CA SER A 147 12.17 -5.94 8.44
C SER A 147 12.94 -6.36 7.19
N VAL A 148 12.54 -7.47 6.57
CA VAL A 148 13.19 -7.96 5.34
C VAL A 148 13.00 -6.99 4.19
N LEU A 149 11.79 -6.45 4.01
CA LEU A 149 11.52 -5.49 2.94
C LEU A 149 12.23 -4.15 3.15
N GLN A 150 12.50 -3.78 4.40
CA GLN A 150 13.32 -2.61 4.71
C GLN A 150 14.80 -2.87 4.40
N GLU A 151 15.33 -4.05 4.71
CA GLU A 151 16.71 -4.46 4.34
C GLU A 151 16.89 -4.48 2.80
N LEU A 152 15.86 -4.89 2.07
CA LEU A 152 15.84 -4.87 0.60
C LEU A 152 15.63 -3.47 -0.01
N GLY A 153 15.46 -2.43 0.79
CA GLY A 153 15.25 -1.05 0.32
C GLY A 153 13.88 -0.80 -0.33
N ILE A 154 12.91 -1.71 -0.17
CA ILE A 154 11.54 -1.54 -0.66
C ILE A 154 10.74 -0.66 0.30
N VAL A 155 10.90 -0.90 1.61
CA VAL A 155 10.27 -0.14 2.69
C VAL A 155 11.26 0.85 3.27
N ASP A 156 10.85 2.10 3.44
CA ASP A 156 11.69 3.15 4.01
C ASP A 156 11.72 3.12 5.53
N GLU A 157 10.58 2.82 6.14
CA GLU A 157 10.45 2.80 7.60
C GLU A 157 9.49 1.72 8.08
N THR A 158 9.96 0.93 9.06
CA THR A 158 9.11 0.05 9.85
C THR A 158 8.63 0.80 11.09
N ILE A 159 7.32 1.04 11.18
CA ILE A 159 6.70 1.73 12.31
C ILE A 159 6.39 0.70 13.41
N PRO A 160 6.91 0.87 14.64
CA PRO A 160 6.69 -0.08 15.72
C PRO A 160 5.22 -0.11 16.14
N GLU A 161 4.76 -1.28 16.51
CA GLU A 161 3.42 -1.51 17.02
C GLU A 161 3.41 -1.75 18.53
N PRO A 162 2.32 -1.42 19.22
CA PRO A 162 2.12 -1.83 20.61
C PRO A 162 2.25 -3.34 20.79
N LEU A 163 2.65 -3.76 21.97
CA LEU A 163 2.79 -5.18 22.31
C LEU A 163 1.49 -5.95 22.02
N GLY A 164 1.59 -6.95 21.15
CA GLY A 164 0.45 -7.74 20.67
C GLY A 164 -0.28 -7.18 19.45
N GLY A 165 0.24 -6.10 18.84
CA GLY A 165 -0.24 -5.54 17.58
C GLY A 165 -1.14 -4.29 17.74
N SER A 166 -1.31 -3.58 16.64
CA SER A 166 -2.07 -2.31 16.55
C SER A 166 -3.48 -2.37 17.10
N HIS A 167 -4.14 -3.53 16.98
CA HIS A 167 -5.51 -3.73 17.44
C HIS A 167 -5.65 -3.83 18.98
N ARG A 168 -4.54 -3.98 19.72
CA ARG A 168 -4.53 -4.04 21.18
C ARG A 168 -4.56 -2.67 21.83
N ASP A 169 -3.92 -1.70 21.19
CA ASP A 169 -3.89 -0.31 21.62
C ASP A 169 -3.98 0.62 20.42
N VAL A 170 -5.21 0.83 19.96
CA VAL A 170 -5.50 1.62 18.76
C VAL A 170 -5.11 3.08 18.94
N ASP A 171 -5.28 3.62 20.14
CA ASP A 171 -5.01 5.04 20.41
C ASP A 171 -3.51 5.34 20.37
N THR A 172 -2.69 4.49 21.01
CA THR A 172 -1.22 4.60 20.93
C THR A 172 -0.74 4.41 19.51
N MET A 173 -1.26 3.41 18.78
CA MET A 173 -0.88 3.18 17.38
C MET A 173 -1.25 4.37 16.49
N ALA A 174 -2.45 4.90 16.64
CA ALA A 174 -2.90 6.06 15.87
C ALA A 174 -2.06 7.32 16.16
N ALA A 175 -1.65 7.52 17.41
CA ALA A 175 -0.77 8.62 17.79
C ALA A 175 0.61 8.47 17.14
N THR A 176 1.23 7.29 17.24
CA THR A 176 2.52 6.98 16.63
C THR A 176 2.48 7.16 15.11
N LEU A 177 1.48 6.57 14.45
CA LEU A 177 1.33 6.68 13.00
C LEU A 177 1.12 8.14 12.56
N ARG A 178 0.29 8.88 13.30
CA ARG A 178 0.06 10.31 13.02
C ARG A 178 1.35 11.12 13.09
N GLU A 179 2.17 10.90 14.12
CA GLU A 179 3.44 11.60 14.30
C GLU A 179 4.37 11.36 13.10
N ARG A 180 4.57 10.10 12.71
CA ARG A 180 5.42 9.72 11.58
C ARG A 180 4.91 10.27 10.25
N LEU A 181 3.62 10.15 9.98
CA LEU A 181 3.03 10.67 8.75
C LEU A 181 3.14 12.20 8.64
N VAL A 182 3.03 12.92 9.76
CA VAL A 182 3.19 14.39 9.76
C VAL A 182 4.64 14.76 9.45
N GLU A 183 5.60 14.13 10.13
CA GLU A 183 7.03 14.35 9.92
C GLU A 183 7.44 14.10 8.46
N GLN A 184 7.06 12.95 7.91
CA GLN A 184 7.38 12.55 6.54
C GLN A 184 6.76 13.50 5.50
N VAL A 185 5.50 13.86 5.68
CA VAL A 185 4.82 14.82 4.79
C VAL A 185 5.50 16.19 4.84
N ASP A 186 5.83 16.68 6.02
CA ASP A 186 6.43 18.01 6.17
C ASP A 186 7.85 18.02 5.56
N ARG A 187 8.61 16.94 5.68
CA ARG A 187 9.90 16.75 5.00
C ARG A 187 9.75 16.77 3.47
N LEU A 188 8.86 15.94 2.91
CA LEU A 188 8.66 15.84 1.45
C LEU A 188 8.12 17.14 0.85
N ARG A 189 7.30 17.89 1.57
CA ARG A 189 6.82 19.21 1.13
C ARG A 189 7.90 20.28 1.09
N GLY A 190 8.96 20.10 1.82
CA GLY A 190 10.14 20.98 1.77
C GLY A 190 11.00 20.79 0.53
N GLU A 191 10.79 19.72 -0.23
CA GLU A 191 11.56 19.45 -1.45
C GLU A 191 10.99 20.20 -2.67
N PRO A 192 11.85 20.65 -3.59
CA PRO A 192 11.41 21.15 -4.90
C PRO A 192 10.65 20.05 -5.66
N LEU A 193 9.56 20.42 -6.34
CA LEU A 193 8.68 19.44 -7.00
C LEU A 193 9.43 18.56 -8.02
N ASP A 194 10.30 19.17 -8.83
CA ASP A 194 11.05 18.43 -9.85
C ASP A 194 11.97 17.38 -9.21
N SER A 195 12.65 17.75 -8.12
CA SER A 195 13.48 16.81 -7.34
C SER A 195 12.66 15.69 -6.72
N LEU A 196 11.46 15.98 -6.21
CA LEU A 196 10.56 14.97 -5.67
C LEU A 196 10.17 13.95 -6.73
N LEU A 197 9.81 14.41 -7.93
CA LEU A 197 9.41 13.53 -9.04
C LEU A 197 10.59 12.69 -9.57
N GLU A 198 11.76 13.28 -9.69
CA GLU A 198 12.99 12.59 -10.09
C GLU A 198 13.33 11.48 -9.09
N LYS A 199 13.38 11.78 -7.80
CA LYS A 199 13.62 10.78 -6.75
C LYS A 199 12.58 9.66 -6.75
N ARG A 200 11.29 9.98 -6.98
CA ARG A 200 10.25 8.96 -7.11
C ARG A 200 10.50 8.05 -8.31
N PHE A 201 10.88 8.62 -9.43
CA PHE A 201 11.24 7.85 -10.62
C PHE A 201 12.44 6.94 -10.36
N ASP A 202 13.54 7.48 -9.83
CA ASP A 202 14.77 6.75 -9.53
C ASP A 202 14.50 5.61 -8.55
N ARG A 203 13.70 5.87 -7.52
CA ARG A 203 13.25 4.85 -6.57
C ARG A 203 12.55 3.68 -7.26
N LEU A 204 11.57 3.96 -8.15
CA LEU A 204 10.85 2.93 -8.87
C LEU A 204 11.76 2.13 -9.81
N MET A 205 12.75 2.80 -10.41
CA MET A 205 13.72 2.17 -11.32
C MET A 205 14.82 1.41 -10.57
N SER A 206 15.04 1.67 -9.29
CA SER A 206 16.05 0.97 -8.48
C SER A 206 15.59 -0.40 -7.97
N TYR A 207 14.31 -0.67 -7.95
CA TYR A 207 13.80 -1.96 -7.47
C TYR A 207 14.34 -3.13 -8.30
N GLY A 208 14.90 -4.14 -7.60
CA GLY A 208 15.49 -5.32 -8.23
C GLY A 208 16.91 -5.13 -8.79
N ASN A 209 17.54 -3.98 -8.56
CA ASN A 209 18.93 -3.69 -8.95
C ASN A 209 19.89 -3.79 -7.76
N ALA A 210 19.61 -4.68 -6.80
CA ALA A 210 20.45 -4.93 -5.63
C ALA A 210 21.57 -5.92 -5.95
#